data_98eb44ce5d0ee8e606e4db730aa8446c
#
_entry.id   98eb44ce5d0ee8e606e4db730aa8446c
#
_cell.length_a   1.000
_cell.length_b   1.000
_cell.length_c   1.000
_cell.angle_alpha   90.00
_cell.angle_beta   90.00
_cell.angle_gamma   90.00
#
_symmetry.space_group_name_H-M   'P 1'
#
loop_
_entity.id
_entity.type
_entity.pdbx_description
1 polymer ?
#
loop_
_entity_poly.entity_id
_entity_poly.type
_entity_poly.pdbx_seq_one_letter_code
_entity_poly.pdbx_strand_id
1 'polypeptide(L)'
;MKVLLLGEKCSLINDFLLSSGHDTYIYTDKLSKDDTEGYDFIISFGYRHIIRQEIIDLFPDKIINMHISLLPYNKGADPNLWSYLENSPKGVTIHKIDKGLDTGDIILQKKVQDDIENDTLKTSYDRLIQEIVKLFADNAEDILNNKITSYKQQGTGSIHYLKDKEKYIYLLESAGYDTPVKELAGKALI
;
A
#
# COMPACT_ATOMS: atom_id res chain seq x y z
N MET A 1 12.12 14.00 13.50
CA MET A 1 12.42 12.59 13.81
C MET A 1 13.13 11.96 12.62
N LYS A 2 13.78 10.80 12.84
CA LYS A 2 14.42 10.03 11.77
C LYS A 2 13.46 8.96 11.27
N VAL A 3 13.13 8.98 10.00
CA VAL A 3 12.14 8.08 9.38
C VAL A 3 12.82 7.20 8.35
N LEU A 4 12.71 5.87 8.53
CA LEU A 4 13.18 4.89 7.54
C LEU A 4 12.07 4.62 6.53
N LEU A 5 12.35 4.82 5.25
CA LEU A 5 11.42 4.68 4.15
C LEU A 5 11.72 3.39 3.38
N LEU A 6 10.81 2.42 3.40
CA LEU A 6 11.00 1.12 2.75
C LEU A 6 10.28 1.06 1.41
N GLY A 7 11.05 0.87 0.33
CA GLY A 7 10.55 0.71 -1.03
C GLY A 7 10.69 1.97 -1.90
N GLU A 8 10.78 1.77 -3.21
CA GLU A 8 11.03 2.84 -4.19
C GLU A 8 9.93 3.91 -4.24
N LYS A 9 8.68 3.53 -3.98
CA LYS A 9 7.54 4.47 -3.97
C LYS A 9 7.60 5.50 -2.85
N CYS A 10 8.43 5.27 -1.84
CA CYS A 10 8.68 6.25 -0.78
C CYS A 10 9.31 7.54 -1.30
N SER A 11 9.94 7.52 -2.49
CA SER A 11 10.41 8.74 -3.15
C SER A 11 9.31 9.78 -3.35
N LEU A 12 8.04 9.35 -3.48
CA LEU A 12 6.89 10.24 -3.65
C LEU A 12 6.52 11.05 -2.40
N ILE A 13 6.97 10.63 -1.22
CA ILE A 13 6.71 11.31 0.06
C ILE A 13 7.98 11.86 0.72
N ASN A 14 9.14 11.52 0.17
CA ASN A 14 10.44 11.88 0.74
C ASN A 14 10.63 13.38 0.87
N ASP A 15 10.44 14.12 -0.22
CA ASP A 15 10.66 15.59 -0.24
C ASP A 15 9.67 16.31 0.69
N PHE A 16 8.45 15.79 0.80
CA PHE A 16 7.45 16.30 1.75
C PHE A 16 7.95 16.14 3.20
N LEU A 17 8.43 14.95 3.56
CA LEU A 17 8.94 14.67 4.92
C LEU A 17 10.19 15.51 5.25
N LEU A 18 11.13 15.63 4.30
CA LEU A 18 12.31 16.49 4.47
C LEU A 18 11.91 17.96 4.68
N SER A 19 10.97 18.48 3.88
CA SER A 19 10.48 19.86 4.02
C SER A 19 9.71 20.09 5.33
N SER A 20 9.15 19.04 5.91
CA SER A 20 8.48 19.05 7.22
C SER A 20 9.46 18.89 8.40
N GLY A 21 10.78 18.88 8.16
CA GLY A 21 11.80 18.84 9.20
C GLY A 21 12.11 17.45 9.74
N HIS A 22 11.80 16.38 8.98
CA HIS A 22 12.20 15.03 9.31
C HIS A 22 13.49 14.65 8.56
N ASP A 23 14.31 13.80 9.16
CA ASP A 23 15.44 13.16 8.49
C ASP A 23 14.95 11.83 7.90
N THR A 24 15.18 11.60 6.62
CA THR A 24 14.69 10.40 5.92
C THR A 24 15.82 9.64 5.25
N TYR A 25 15.64 8.32 5.14
CA TYR A 25 16.50 7.45 4.33
C TYR A 25 15.64 6.41 3.61
N ILE A 26 15.82 6.29 2.28
CA ILE A 26 15.11 5.30 1.47
C ILE A 26 15.94 4.01 1.39
N TYR A 27 15.32 2.89 1.76
CA TYR A 27 15.92 1.57 1.80
C TYR A 27 15.09 0.58 0.96
N THR A 28 15.75 -0.13 0.06
CA THR A 28 15.07 -1.02 -0.90
C THR A 28 15.48 -2.48 -0.77
N ASP A 29 16.60 -2.74 -0.13
CA ASP A 29 17.09 -4.09 0.10
C ASP A 29 16.35 -4.81 1.23
N LYS A 30 16.68 -6.07 1.46
CA LYS A 30 16.08 -6.86 2.54
C LYS A 30 16.53 -6.34 3.90
N LEU A 31 15.60 -5.77 4.65
CA LEU A 31 15.84 -5.14 5.93
C LEU A 31 16.32 -6.14 7.00
N SER A 32 17.40 -5.81 7.67
CA SER A 32 17.88 -6.45 8.89
C SER A 32 17.57 -5.58 10.12
N LYS A 33 17.75 -6.15 11.30
CA LYS A 33 17.58 -5.41 12.56
C LYS A 33 18.57 -4.24 12.66
N ASP A 34 19.81 -4.46 12.24
CA ASP A 34 20.88 -3.45 12.36
C ASP A 34 20.60 -2.24 11.45
N ASP A 35 19.95 -2.45 10.31
CA ASP A 35 19.54 -1.37 9.40
C ASP A 35 18.49 -0.42 10.01
N THR A 36 17.87 -0.80 11.12
CA THR A 36 16.83 0.01 11.79
C THR A 36 17.36 0.85 12.95
N GLU A 37 18.65 0.75 13.26
CA GLU A 37 19.23 1.46 14.39
C GLU A 37 19.19 2.98 14.20
N GLY A 38 18.71 3.66 15.23
CA GLY A 38 18.65 5.14 15.26
C GLY A 38 17.48 5.76 14.51
N TYR A 39 16.55 4.96 13.98
CA TYR A 39 15.31 5.46 13.41
C TYR A 39 14.17 5.47 14.44
N ASP A 40 13.28 6.46 14.32
CA ASP A 40 12.14 6.66 15.22
C ASP A 40 10.85 6.02 14.66
N PHE A 41 10.74 5.92 13.33
CA PHE A 41 9.55 5.48 12.63
C PHE A 41 9.91 4.79 11.31
N ILE A 42 9.09 3.84 10.86
CA ILE A 42 9.26 3.14 9.56
C ILE A 42 8.00 3.29 8.72
N ILE A 43 8.16 3.69 7.45
CA ILE A 43 7.07 3.75 6.48
C ILE A 43 7.41 2.82 5.32
N SER A 44 6.52 1.87 5.04
CA SER A 44 6.60 0.97 3.89
C SER A 44 5.67 1.47 2.78
N PHE A 45 6.21 1.60 1.56
CA PHE A 45 5.41 1.90 0.38
C PHE A 45 5.97 1.21 -0.86
N GLY A 46 5.33 0.13 -1.27
CA GLY A 46 5.79 -0.70 -2.38
C GLY A 46 7.06 -1.51 -2.08
N TYR A 47 7.32 -1.78 -0.82
CA TYR A 47 8.42 -2.63 -0.39
C TYR A 47 8.15 -4.10 -0.73
N ARG A 48 9.16 -4.79 -1.29
CA ARG A 48 9.00 -6.14 -1.86
C ARG A 48 9.43 -7.28 -0.93
N HIS A 49 9.99 -6.94 0.23
CA HIS A 49 10.48 -7.93 1.19
C HIS A 49 9.56 -8.01 2.41
N ILE A 50 9.49 -9.18 3.03
CA ILE A 50 8.77 -9.37 4.29
C ILE A 50 9.58 -8.74 5.42
N ILE A 51 8.93 -7.89 6.21
CA ILE A 51 9.48 -7.33 7.44
C ILE A 51 9.33 -8.39 8.54
N ARG A 52 10.45 -8.77 9.15
CA ARG A 52 10.48 -9.81 10.15
C ARG A 52 9.87 -9.35 11.47
N GLN A 53 9.32 -10.30 12.22
CA GLN A 53 8.70 -10.04 13.53
C GLN A 53 9.65 -9.31 14.50
N GLU A 54 10.92 -9.69 14.53
CA GLU A 54 11.94 -9.05 15.35
C GLU A 54 12.09 -7.54 15.12
N ILE A 55 11.82 -7.07 13.88
CA ILE A 55 11.83 -5.65 13.51
C ILE A 55 10.51 -4.99 13.95
N ILE A 56 9.38 -5.67 13.71
CA ILE A 56 8.05 -5.18 14.09
C ILE A 56 8.01 -4.93 15.61
N ASP A 57 8.58 -5.82 16.41
CA ASP A 57 8.61 -5.74 17.87
C ASP A 57 9.46 -4.56 18.40
N LEU A 58 10.42 -4.06 17.59
CA LEU A 58 11.22 -2.87 17.94
C LEU A 58 10.47 -1.56 17.70
N PHE A 59 9.44 -1.57 16.86
CA PHE A 59 8.70 -0.38 16.47
C PHE A 59 7.20 -0.50 16.81
N PRO A 60 6.83 -0.71 18.08
CA PRO A 60 5.43 -0.85 18.46
C PRO A 60 4.68 0.43 18.06
N ASP A 61 3.64 0.26 17.23
CA ASP A 61 2.80 1.34 16.66
C ASP A 61 3.55 2.38 15.78
N LYS A 62 4.80 2.11 15.41
CA LYS A 62 5.66 3.04 14.66
C LYS A 62 6.14 2.47 13.33
N ILE A 63 5.47 1.45 12.83
CA ILE A 63 5.71 0.87 11.52
C ILE A 63 4.40 0.74 10.76
N ILE A 64 4.32 1.40 9.61
CA ILE A 64 3.10 1.47 8.80
C ILE A 64 3.35 1.05 7.36
N ASN A 65 2.29 0.65 6.67
CA ASN A 65 2.29 0.44 5.23
C ASN A 65 1.24 1.31 4.54
N MET A 66 1.62 1.84 3.38
CA MET A 66 0.74 2.57 2.47
C MET A 66 0.28 1.62 1.37
N HIS A 67 -0.97 1.16 1.43
CA HIS A 67 -1.51 0.12 0.56
C HIS A 67 -2.61 0.66 -0.36
N ILE A 68 -2.49 0.42 -1.67
CA ILE A 68 -3.43 0.95 -2.67
C ILE A 68 -4.65 0.03 -2.88
N SER A 69 -5.28 -0.38 -1.77
CA SER A 69 -6.58 -1.05 -1.76
C SER A 69 -7.45 -0.56 -0.61
N LEU A 70 -8.74 -0.86 -0.68
CA LEU A 70 -9.69 -0.66 0.41
C LEU A 70 -9.69 -1.91 1.29
N LEU A 71 -8.75 -2.03 2.24
CA LEU A 71 -8.67 -3.19 3.13
C LEU A 71 -10.00 -3.44 3.86
N PRO A 72 -10.42 -4.68 4.02
CA PRO A 72 -9.66 -5.93 3.87
C PRO A 72 -9.60 -6.52 2.47
N TYR A 73 -10.11 -5.85 1.45
CA TYR A 73 -10.05 -6.34 0.06
C TYR A 73 -8.65 -6.20 -0.54
N ASN A 74 -8.26 -7.17 -1.38
CA ASN A 74 -7.05 -7.15 -2.20
C ASN A 74 -5.76 -6.91 -1.38
N LYS A 75 -5.58 -7.65 -0.28
CA LYS A 75 -4.31 -7.74 0.43
C LYS A 75 -3.24 -8.34 -0.47
N GLY A 76 -1.99 -7.94 -0.28
CA GLY A 76 -0.84 -8.51 -0.97
C GLY A 76 -0.55 -7.88 -2.32
N ALA A 77 -0.29 -8.71 -3.33
CA ALA A 77 0.24 -8.26 -4.61
C ALA A 77 -0.82 -7.73 -5.58
N ASP A 78 -0.43 -6.73 -6.39
CA ASP A 78 -1.22 -6.19 -7.50
C ASP A 78 -2.67 -5.79 -7.16
N PRO A 79 -2.92 -5.09 -6.03
CA PRO A 79 -4.28 -4.83 -5.52
C PRO A 79 -5.17 -4.08 -6.52
N ASN A 80 -4.61 -3.18 -7.36
CA ASN A 80 -5.37 -2.48 -8.38
C ASN A 80 -5.91 -3.43 -9.46
N LEU A 81 -5.11 -4.40 -9.91
CA LEU A 81 -5.56 -5.43 -10.87
C LEU A 81 -6.68 -6.28 -10.27
N TRP A 82 -6.45 -6.80 -9.06
CA TRP A 82 -7.41 -7.67 -8.38
C TRP A 82 -8.73 -7.00 -8.07
N SER A 83 -8.72 -5.69 -7.78
CA SER A 83 -9.97 -4.97 -7.54
C SER A 83 -10.90 -4.94 -8.75
N TYR A 84 -10.37 -4.97 -9.97
CA TYR A 84 -11.17 -5.14 -11.19
C TYR A 84 -11.55 -6.59 -11.45
N LEU A 85 -10.59 -7.50 -11.35
CA LEU A 85 -10.85 -8.93 -11.57
C LEU A 85 -11.97 -9.46 -10.68
N GLU A 86 -12.06 -8.99 -9.43
CA GLU A 86 -13.04 -9.41 -8.43
C GLU A 86 -14.24 -8.46 -8.28
N ASN A 87 -14.28 -7.35 -9.03
CA ASN A 87 -15.27 -6.27 -8.82
C ASN A 87 -15.35 -5.82 -7.35
N SER A 88 -14.22 -5.80 -6.65
CA SER A 88 -14.18 -5.39 -5.24
C SER A 88 -14.09 -3.86 -5.10
N PRO A 89 -14.54 -3.31 -3.95
CA PRO A 89 -14.45 -1.87 -3.68
C PRO A 89 -13.02 -1.34 -3.78
N LYS A 90 -12.86 -0.15 -4.39
CA LYS A 90 -11.57 0.52 -4.54
C LYS A 90 -11.31 1.55 -3.46
N GLY A 91 -10.05 1.71 -3.14
CA GLY A 91 -9.61 2.71 -2.20
C GLY A 91 -8.13 2.61 -1.88
N VAL A 92 -7.75 3.34 -0.87
CA VAL A 92 -6.38 3.37 -0.34
C VAL A 92 -6.43 3.27 1.18
N THR A 93 -5.44 2.62 1.76
CA THR A 93 -5.37 2.36 3.20
C THR A 93 -3.96 2.60 3.73
N ILE A 94 -3.85 3.35 4.82
CA ILE A 94 -2.66 3.42 5.65
C ILE A 94 -2.95 2.56 6.89
N HIS A 95 -2.12 1.54 7.13
CA HIS A 95 -2.34 0.59 8.21
C HIS A 95 -1.04 0.28 8.93
N LYS A 96 -1.13 -0.19 10.16
CA LYS A 96 0.01 -0.72 10.92
C LYS A 96 0.50 -2.01 10.29
N ILE A 97 1.79 -2.29 10.41
CA ILE A 97 2.36 -3.57 10.00
C ILE A 97 2.30 -4.53 11.18
N ASP A 98 1.75 -5.71 10.95
CA ASP A 98 1.78 -6.86 11.84
C ASP A 98 2.43 -8.07 11.14
N LYS A 99 2.33 -9.25 11.74
CA LYS A 99 2.92 -10.50 11.20
C LYS A 99 2.24 -11.01 9.92
N GLY A 100 1.04 -10.53 9.62
CA GLY A 100 0.28 -10.96 8.45
C GLY A 100 0.53 -10.07 7.23
N LEU A 101 0.11 -10.53 6.06
CA LEU A 101 0.20 -9.74 4.83
C LEU A 101 -0.97 -8.76 4.76
N ASP A 102 -0.69 -7.48 4.97
CA ASP A 102 -1.66 -6.37 4.99
C ASP A 102 -2.85 -6.59 5.95
N THR A 103 -2.59 -7.20 7.12
CA THR A 103 -3.62 -7.54 8.12
C THR A 103 -3.69 -6.59 9.32
N GLY A 104 -2.73 -5.70 9.46
CA GLY A 104 -2.65 -4.77 10.58
C GLY A 104 -3.81 -3.79 10.68
N ASP A 105 -3.92 -3.14 11.84
CA ASP A 105 -4.98 -2.20 12.14
C ASP A 105 -4.96 -1.00 11.20
N ILE A 106 -6.14 -0.59 10.72
CA ILE A 106 -6.30 0.57 9.84
C ILE A 106 -6.11 1.85 10.64
N ILE A 107 -5.23 2.73 10.16
CA ILE A 107 -5.04 4.08 10.68
C ILE A 107 -5.94 5.05 9.91
N LEU A 108 -5.85 5.04 8.58
CA LEU A 108 -6.67 5.85 7.69
C LEU A 108 -7.05 5.06 6.45
N GLN A 109 -8.25 5.34 5.94
CA GLN A 109 -8.75 4.70 4.74
C GLN A 109 -9.62 5.66 3.94
N LYS A 110 -9.50 5.61 2.61
CA LYS A 110 -10.32 6.43 1.70
C LYS A 110 -10.83 5.60 0.54
N LYS A 111 -12.14 5.64 0.29
CA LYS A 111 -12.71 5.11 -0.96
C LYS A 111 -12.31 5.99 -2.14
N VAL A 112 -12.00 5.36 -3.26
CA VAL A 112 -11.66 6.03 -4.52
C VAL A 112 -12.64 5.58 -5.58
N GLN A 113 -13.22 6.53 -6.30
CA GLN A 113 -14.09 6.24 -7.43
C GLN A 113 -13.26 5.85 -8.66
N ASP A 114 -13.74 4.86 -9.38
CA ASP A 114 -13.22 4.48 -10.70
C ASP A 114 -14.09 5.11 -11.81
N ASP A 115 -13.48 5.20 -12.97
CA ASP A 115 -14.16 5.46 -14.23
C ASP A 115 -14.00 4.21 -15.13
N ILE A 116 -14.89 3.22 -14.92
CA ILE A 116 -14.80 1.92 -15.60
C ILE A 116 -14.83 2.06 -17.13
N GLU A 117 -15.50 3.08 -17.64
CA GLU A 117 -15.63 3.28 -19.09
C GLU A 117 -14.35 3.86 -19.74
N ASN A 118 -13.63 4.70 -19.02
CA ASN A 118 -12.51 5.45 -19.58
C ASN A 118 -11.15 5.08 -18.98
N ASP A 119 -11.12 4.45 -17.81
CA ASP A 119 -9.84 4.08 -17.17
C ASP A 119 -9.15 2.93 -17.89
N THR A 120 -7.82 3.01 -17.90
CA THR A 120 -6.93 1.88 -18.07
C THR A 120 -6.43 1.40 -16.70
N LEU A 121 -5.81 0.23 -16.64
CA LEU A 121 -5.20 -0.26 -15.41
C LEU A 121 -4.13 0.73 -14.91
N LYS A 122 -3.43 1.42 -15.83
CA LYS A 122 -2.43 2.44 -15.50
C LYS A 122 -3.07 3.71 -14.92
N THR A 123 -4.08 4.29 -15.56
CA THR A 123 -4.69 5.54 -15.07
C THR A 123 -5.37 5.36 -13.72
N SER A 124 -6.00 4.21 -13.51
CA SER A 124 -6.55 3.82 -12.21
C SER A 124 -5.45 3.68 -11.15
N TYR A 125 -4.33 3.02 -11.49
CA TYR A 125 -3.19 2.89 -10.59
C TYR A 125 -2.61 4.26 -10.21
N ASP A 126 -2.37 5.12 -11.19
CA ASP A 126 -1.82 6.47 -10.96
C ASP A 126 -2.74 7.29 -10.03
N ARG A 127 -4.07 7.17 -10.21
CA ARG A 127 -5.05 7.81 -9.31
C ARG A 127 -4.94 7.27 -7.87
N LEU A 128 -4.83 5.96 -7.68
CA LEU A 128 -4.67 5.37 -6.34
C LEU A 128 -3.37 5.82 -5.67
N ILE A 129 -2.27 5.93 -6.43
CA ILE A 129 -1.00 6.47 -5.94
C ILE A 129 -1.16 7.91 -5.49
N GLN A 130 -1.78 8.78 -6.29
CA GLN A 130 -2.02 10.17 -5.93
C GLN A 130 -2.87 10.29 -4.65
N GLU A 131 -3.92 9.49 -4.56
CA GLU A 131 -4.83 9.50 -3.42
C GLU A 131 -4.17 9.04 -2.11
N ILE A 132 -3.32 8.01 -2.15
CA ILE A 132 -2.64 7.56 -0.94
C ILE A 132 -1.54 8.51 -0.50
N VAL A 133 -0.80 9.09 -1.43
CA VAL A 133 0.21 10.13 -1.14
C VAL A 133 -0.45 11.34 -0.52
N LYS A 134 -1.57 11.79 -1.09
CA LYS A 134 -2.34 12.91 -0.53
C LYS A 134 -2.88 12.57 0.86
N LEU A 135 -3.48 11.38 1.04
CA LEU A 135 -4.00 10.94 2.33
C LEU A 135 -2.91 10.94 3.41
N PHE A 136 -1.70 10.47 3.06
CA PHE A 136 -0.55 10.51 3.95
C PHE A 136 -0.12 11.94 4.25
N ALA A 137 0.10 12.78 3.24
CA ALA A 137 0.58 14.15 3.42
C ALA A 137 -0.36 15.00 4.27
N ASP A 138 -1.68 14.89 4.04
CA ASP A 138 -2.71 15.63 4.80
C ASP A 138 -2.73 15.24 6.31
N ASN A 139 -2.15 14.07 6.68
CA ASN A 139 -2.24 13.53 8.05
C ASN A 139 -0.88 13.11 8.63
N ALA A 140 0.23 13.43 7.98
CA ALA A 140 1.56 12.90 8.31
C ALA A 140 1.96 13.15 9.77
N GLU A 141 1.78 14.38 10.27
CA GLU A 141 2.14 14.74 11.64
C GLU A 141 1.33 13.94 12.69
N ASP A 142 0.06 13.70 12.43
CA ASP A 142 -0.79 12.94 13.34
C ASP A 142 -0.48 11.44 13.29
N ILE A 143 -0.11 10.92 12.11
CA ILE A 143 0.37 9.54 11.93
C ILE A 143 1.69 9.35 12.67
N LEU A 144 2.69 10.19 12.41
CA LEU A 144 4.04 10.06 12.96
C LEU A 144 4.07 10.24 14.49
N ASN A 145 3.13 11.00 15.03
CA ASN A 145 2.98 11.20 16.46
C ASN A 145 1.95 10.26 17.13
N ASN A 146 1.45 9.23 16.40
CA ASN A 146 0.46 8.25 16.90
C ASN A 146 -0.81 8.89 17.49
N LYS A 147 -1.28 10.01 16.93
CA LYS A 147 -2.49 10.70 17.42
C LYS A 147 -3.78 10.13 16.85
N ILE A 148 -3.70 9.30 15.81
CA ILE A 148 -4.87 8.70 15.16
C ILE A 148 -5.13 7.32 15.79
N THR A 149 -6.34 7.13 16.31
CA THR A 149 -6.76 5.83 16.83
C THR A 149 -6.99 4.86 15.67
N SER A 150 -6.23 3.78 15.65
CA SER A 150 -6.39 2.71 14.67
C SER A 150 -7.53 1.75 15.06
N TYR A 151 -8.08 1.04 14.07
CA TYR A 151 -9.15 0.08 14.27
C TYR A 151 -8.91 -1.21 13.48
N LYS A 152 -9.46 -2.32 13.98
CA LYS A 152 -9.36 -3.63 13.34
C LYS A 152 -10.04 -3.67 11.98
N GLN A 153 -9.42 -4.34 11.02
CA GLN A 153 -10.08 -4.64 9.76
C GLN A 153 -11.34 -5.50 10.02
N GLN A 154 -12.43 -5.21 9.30
CA GLN A 154 -13.69 -5.92 9.42
C GLN A 154 -14.05 -6.62 8.11
N GLY A 155 -14.61 -7.82 8.21
CA GLY A 155 -14.98 -8.63 7.05
C GLY A 155 -13.87 -9.56 6.58
N THR A 156 -14.19 -10.40 5.60
CA THR A 156 -13.29 -11.46 5.11
C THR A 156 -12.23 -10.90 4.17
N GLY A 157 -12.63 -10.01 3.25
CA GLY A 157 -11.74 -9.48 2.22
C GLY A 157 -11.17 -10.54 1.29
N SER A 158 -10.10 -10.18 0.60
CA SER A 158 -9.33 -11.09 -0.27
C SER A 158 -7.82 -10.91 -0.08
N ILE A 159 -7.04 -11.91 -0.50
CA ILE A 159 -5.59 -11.90 -0.41
C ILE A 159 -5.00 -12.55 -1.67
N HIS A 160 -3.97 -11.91 -2.25
CA HIS A 160 -3.36 -12.37 -3.49
C HIS A 160 -1.85 -12.35 -3.41
N TYR A 161 -1.23 -13.39 -3.94
CA TYR A 161 0.21 -13.52 -4.08
C TYR A 161 0.63 -13.24 -5.52
N LEU A 162 1.91 -12.92 -5.73
CA LEU A 162 2.44 -12.61 -7.06
C LEU A 162 2.12 -13.65 -8.13
N LYS A 163 2.15 -14.94 -7.75
CA LYS A 163 1.87 -16.07 -8.66
C LYS A 163 0.40 -16.15 -9.09
N ASP A 164 -0.52 -15.59 -8.30
CA ASP A 164 -1.96 -15.78 -8.56
C ASP A 164 -2.40 -15.07 -9.83
N LYS A 165 -1.72 -13.96 -10.20
CA LYS A 165 -2.01 -13.22 -11.43
C LYS A 165 -1.64 -13.97 -12.72
N GLU A 166 -0.79 -15.00 -12.65
CA GLU A 166 -0.37 -15.77 -13.82
C GLU A 166 -1.55 -16.31 -14.64
N LYS A 167 -2.64 -16.66 -13.94
CA LYS A 167 -3.89 -17.13 -14.57
C LYS A 167 -4.58 -16.07 -15.44
N TYR A 168 -4.28 -14.80 -15.24
CA TYR A 168 -4.94 -13.66 -15.86
C TYR A 168 -4.00 -12.81 -16.72
N ILE A 169 -2.71 -13.21 -16.83
CA ILE A 169 -1.70 -12.42 -17.55
C ILE A 169 -2.07 -12.24 -19.04
N TYR A 170 -2.79 -13.22 -19.62
CA TYR A 170 -3.28 -13.16 -20.98
C TYR A 170 -4.19 -11.95 -21.26
N LEU A 171 -4.87 -11.43 -20.23
CA LEU A 171 -5.70 -10.22 -20.35
C LEU A 171 -4.86 -8.95 -20.58
N LEU A 172 -3.58 -9.00 -20.26
CA LEU A 172 -2.64 -7.88 -20.36
C LEU A 172 -1.68 -8.00 -21.55
N GLU A 173 -1.74 -9.10 -22.33
CA GLU A 173 -0.77 -9.38 -23.41
C GLU A 173 -0.80 -8.35 -24.54
N SER A 174 -1.98 -7.79 -24.86
CA SER A 174 -2.11 -6.86 -25.99
C SER A 174 -1.71 -5.42 -25.65
N ALA A 175 -2.01 -4.94 -24.44
CA ALA A 175 -1.86 -3.53 -24.07
C ALA A 175 -1.15 -3.32 -22.73
N GLY A 176 -0.76 -4.38 -22.01
CA GLY A 176 -0.10 -4.26 -20.71
C GLY A 176 -0.94 -3.48 -19.70
N TYR A 177 -0.32 -2.50 -19.08
CA TYR A 177 -1.02 -1.61 -18.12
C TYR A 177 -1.96 -0.58 -18.80
N ASP A 178 -1.94 -0.43 -20.13
CA ASP A 178 -2.90 0.39 -20.86
C ASP A 178 -4.18 -0.37 -21.21
N THR A 179 -4.32 -1.62 -20.74
CA THR A 179 -5.56 -2.42 -20.87
C THR A 179 -6.74 -1.67 -20.25
N PRO A 180 -7.85 -1.46 -20.99
CA PRO A 180 -9.08 -0.87 -20.47
C PRO A 180 -9.63 -1.70 -19.31
N VAL A 181 -9.91 -1.06 -18.18
CA VAL A 181 -10.33 -1.79 -16.96
C VAL A 181 -11.66 -2.53 -17.12
N LYS A 182 -12.54 -2.08 -18.02
CA LYS A 182 -13.78 -2.79 -18.36
C LYS A 182 -13.56 -4.18 -18.94
N GLU A 183 -12.40 -4.43 -19.56
CA GLU A 183 -12.03 -5.75 -20.07
C GLU A 183 -11.58 -6.71 -18.96
N LEU A 184 -11.19 -6.18 -17.81
CA LEU A 184 -10.73 -6.92 -16.63
C LEU A 184 -11.88 -7.23 -15.66
N ALA A 185 -12.93 -6.39 -15.66
CA ALA A 185 -13.99 -6.42 -14.67
C ALA A 185 -14.68 -7.79 -14.55
N GLY A 186 -14.67 -8.37 -13.35
CA GLY A 186 -15.35 -9.62 -13.02
C GLY A 186 -14.71 -10.89 -13.57
N LYS A 187 -13.53 -10.84 -14.18
CA LYS A 187 -12.89 -12.02 -14.80
C LYS A 187 -12.43 -13.09 -13.80
N ALA A 188 -12.34 -12.77 -12.51
CA ALA A 188 -12.03 -13.72 -11.45
C ALA A 188 -13.27 -14.23 -10.68
N LEU A 189 -14.47 -13.82 -11.06
CA LEU A 189 -15.73 -14.21 -10.39
C LEU A 189 -16.36 -15.52 -10.92
N ILE A 190 -15.57 -16.37 -11.55
CA ILE A 190 -16.05 -17.64 -12.17
C ILE A 190 -16.06 -18.76 -11.14
#